data_b443364a9473dc5fd8ecedef9ffeb678
#
_entry.id   b443364a9473dc5fd8ecedef9ffeb678
#
_cell.length_a   1.000
_cell.length_b   1.000
_cell.length_c   1.000
_cell.angle_alpha   90.00
_cell.angle_beta   90.00
_cell.angle_gamma   90.00
#
_symmetry.space_group_name_H-M   'P 1'
#
loop_
_entity.id
_entity.type
_entity.pdbx_description
1 polymer ?
#
loop_
_entity_poly.entity_id
_entity_poly.type
_entity_poly.pdbx_seq_one_letter_code
_entity_poly.pdbx_strand_id
1 'polypeptide(L)'
;WRRATIGRWREDAVALIDALPGPVIPVGSSLGGWIALLLAVARPDRLGGMALVNPAPDFTEALMWPGLADHERQAILRDGETIVVEDGLGDYVLTRRMFEEARDWLLLGAPLPIAAPVHILQGRADAVVPWRHAAALVERLTGGDVRLDLIEGGDHRLSTPDDLERLIEAVERMRVQAFN
;
A
#
# COMPACT_ATOMS: atom_id res chain seq x y z
N TRP A 1 8.34 15.47 2.99
CA TRP A 1 8.96 14.31 2.32
C TRP A 1 10.38 14.01 2.83
N ARG A 2 11.31 14.96 2.99
CA ARG A 2 12.70 14.70 3.42
C ARG A 2 12.87 13.90 4.72
N ARG A 3 11.88 13.88 5.60
CA ARG A 3 11.88 13.11 6.85
C ARG A 3 10.95 11.89 6.81
N ALA A 4 10.23 11.72 5.72
CA ALA A 4 9.27 10.64 5.55
C ALA A 4 10.01 9.34 5.25
N THR A 5 9.64 8.27 5.96
CA THR A 5 10.11 6.89 5.74
C THR A 5 8.96 5.93 5.95
N ILE A 6 9.09 4.72 5.41
CA ILE A 6 8.07 3.66 5.55
C ILE A 6 7.86 3.31 7.04
N GLY A 7 8.96 3.15 7.78
CA GLY A 7 8.89 2.85 9.21
C GLY A 7 8.19 3.95 10.00
N ARG A 8 8.44 5.23 9.69
CA ARG A 8 7.76 6.34 10.37
C ARG A 8 6.25 6.32 10.13
N TRP A 9 5.82 6.14 8.88
CA TRP A 9 4.39 6.06 8.58
C TRP A 9 3.72 4.83 9.21
N ARG A 10 4.45 3.69 9.27
CA ARG A 10 4.01 2.52 10.01
C ARG A 10 3.84 2.81 11.51
N GLU A 11 4.82 3.46 12.14
CA GLU A 11 4.75 3.86 13.57
C GLU A 11 3.54 4.74 13.83
N ASP A 12 3.30 5.75 12.99
CA ASP A 12 2.15 6.65 13.13
C ASP A 12 0.82 5.87 12.97
N ALA A 13 0.72 4.93 12.01
CA ALA A 13 -0.45 4.08 11.83
C ALA A 13 -0.68 3.14 13.02
N VAL A 14 0.38 2.53 13.55
CA VAL A 14 0.30 1.67 14.75
C VAL A 14 -0.16 2.47 15.96
N ALA A 15 0.42 3.65 16.20
CA ALA A 15 0.03 4.51 17.31
C ALA A 15 -1.46 4.92 17.22
N LEU A 16 -1.94 5.19 15.98
CA LEU A 16 -3.34 5.53 15.77
C LEU A 16 -4.27 4.38 16.16
N ILE A 17 -4.03 3.16 15.69
CA ILE A 17 -4.94 2.05 16.01
C ILE A 17 -4.80 1.58 17.46
N ASP A 18 -3.63 1.74 18.08
CA ASP A 18 -3.46 1.44 19.50
C ASP A 18 -4.31 2.40 20.39
N ALA A 19 -4.59 3.61 19.90
CA ALA A 19 -5.46 4.59 20.58
C ALA A 19 -6.96 4.36 20.32
N LEU A 20 -7.35 3.55 19.34
CA LEU A 20 -8.75 3.26 19.02
C LEU A 20 -9.28 2.07 19.83
N PRO A 21 -10.55 2.04 20.25
CA PRO A 21 -11.14 0.87 20.87
C PRO A 21 -11.50 -0.20 19.83
N GLY A 22 -11.40 -1.48 20.21
CA GLY A 22 -11.87 -2.62 19.41
C GLY A 22 -11.09 -2.88 18.12
N PRO A 23 -11.58 -3.77 17.28
CA PRO A 23 -10.99 -4.08 15.98
C PRO A 23 -11.21 -2.92 14.99
N VAL A 24 -10.33 -2.84 13.97
CA VAL A 24 -10.37 -1.82 12.92
C VAL A 24 -10.37 -2.47 11.53
N ILE A 25 -10.87 -1.75 10.54
CA ILE A 25 -10.78 -2.13 9.12
C ILE A 25 -9.99 -1.02 8.42
N PRO A 26 -8.66 -1.13 8.29
CA PRO A 26 -7.88 -0.15 7.57
C PRO A 26 -8.23 -0.15 6.08
N VAL A 27 -8.32 1.06 5.52
CA VAL A 27 -8.45 1.28 4.08
C VAL A 27 -7.16 1.94 3.59
N GLY A 28 -6.45 1.27 2.70
CA GLY A 28 -5.16 1.76 2.20
C GLY A 28 -5.12 1.85 0.68
N SER A 29 -4.77 3.03 0.15
CA SER A 29 -4.56 3.22 -1.28
C SER A 29 -3.07 3.39 -1.60
N SER A 30 -2.60 2.76 -2.68
CA SER A 30 -1.20 2.88 -3.14
C SER A 30 -0.22 2.60 -2.01
N LEU A 31 0.67 3.56 -1.67
CA LEU A 31 1.54 3.51 -0.48
C LEU A 31 0.77 3.20 0.81
N GLY A 32 -0.43 3.78 0.99
CA GLY A 32 -1.29 3.49 2.14
C GLY A 32 -1.65 2.01 2.23
N GLY A 33 -1.73 1.30 1.12
CA GLY A 33 -1.89 -0.16 1.08
C GLY A 33 -0.69 -0.90 1.67
N TRP A 34 0.53 -0.44 1.41
CA TRP A 34 1.73 -1.00 2.05
C TRP A 34 1.72 -0.77 3.57
N ILE A 35 1.39 0.46 4.00
CA ILE A 35 1.29 0.77 5.43
C ILE A 35 0.20 -0.07 6.11
N ALA A 36 -0.95 -0.29 5.46
CA ALA A 36 -2.01 -1.15 5.99
C ALA A 36 -1.56 -2.61 6.15
N LEU A 37 -0.78 -3.14 5.21
CA LEU A 37 -0.19 -4.48 5.31
C LEU A 37 0.83 -4.56 6.46
N LEU A 38 1.70 -3.55 6.60
CA LEU A 38 2.65 -3.48 7.71
C LEU A 38 1.94 -3.36 9.07
N LEU A 39 0.82 -2.66 9.10
CA LEU A 39 -0.05 -2.58 10.27
C LEU A 39 -0.63 -3.95 10.62
N ALA A 40 -1.11 -4.69 9.62
CA ALA A 40 -1.64 -6.05 9.79
C ALA A 40 -0.62 -7.00 10.39
N VAL A 41 0.64 -6.92 9.96
CA VAL A 41 1.74 -7.69 10.53
C VAL A 41 2.05 -7.27 11.97
N ALA A 42 1.98 -5.96 12.28
CA ALA A 42 2.31 -5.43 13.60
C ALA A 42 1.21 -5.64 14.66
N ARG A 43 -0.06 -5.69 14.23
CA ARG A 43 -1.23 -5.76 15.11
C ARG A 43 -2.31 -6.70 14.54
N PRO A 44 -2.00 -7.99 14.33
CA PRO A 44 -2.92 -8.93 13.70
C PRO A 44 -4.26 -9.05 14.46
N ASP A 45 -4.23 -8.99 15.78
CA ASP A 45 -5.41 -9.13 16.65
C ASP A 45 -6.34 -7.90 16.62
N ARG A 46 -5.89 -6.80 16.00
CA ARG A 46 -6.67 -5.55 15.90
C ARG A 46 -7.43 -5.42 14.61
N LEU A 47 -7.35 -6.39 13.70
CA LEU A 47 -7.98 -6.29 12.39
C LEU A 47 -9.30 -7.05 12.31
N GLY A 48 -10.37 -6.34 11.94
CA GLY A 48 -11.64 -6.92 11.52
C GLY A 48 -11.70 -7.20 10.01
N GLY A 49 -10.73 -6.74 9.27
CA GLY A 49 -10.60 -6.85 7.81
C GLY A 49 -9.67 -5.78 7.27
N MET A 50 -9.42 -5.76 5.94
CA MET A 50 -8.60 -4.74 5.29
C MET A 50 -9.05 -4.52 3.84
N ALA A 51 -9.29 -3.27 3.45
CA ALA A 51 -9.59 -2.90 2.07
C ALA A 51 -8.40 -2.15 1.45
N LEU A 52 -7.94 -2.62 0.29
CA LEU A 52 -6.78 -2.08 -0.40
C LEU A 52 -7.17 -1.61 -1.81
N VAL A 53 -6.75 -0.41 -2.16
CA VAL A 53 -6.98 0.20 -3.48
C VAL A 53 -5.64 0.38 -4.17
N ASN A 54 -5.43 -0.32 -5.29
CA ASN A 54 -4.16 -0.28 -6.03
C ASN A 54 -2.94 -0.38 -5.10
N PRO A 55 -2.86 -1.39 -4.21
CA PRO A 55 -1.82 -1.44 -3.17
C PRO A 55 -0.42 -1.57 -3.76
N ALA A 56 0.52 -0.83 -3.19
CA ALA A 56 1.89 -0.78 -3.66
C ALA A 56 2.91 -1.23 -2.57
N PRO A 57 2.81 -2.47 -2.02
CA PRO A 57 3.85 -2.96 -1.13
C PRO A 57 5.20 -3.00 -1.86
N ASP A 58 6.28 -2.73 -1.13
CA ASP A 58 7.65 -2.76 -1.66
C ASP A 58 7.90 -1.83 -2.86
N PHE A 59 7.03 -0.80 -3.06
CA PHE A 59 7.06 0.00 -4.28
C PHE A 59 8.39 0.70 -4.50
N THR A 60 9.13 1.02 -3.45
CA THR A 60 10.45 1.66 -3.52
C THR A 60 11.43 0.82 -4.34
N GLU A 61 11.51 -0.47 -4.06
CA GLU A 61 12.42 -1.40 -4.72
C GLU A 61 11.80 -2.01 -5.99
N ALA A 62 10.49 -2.31 -5.96
CA ALA A 62 9.84 -3.04 -7.02
C ALA A 62 9.40 -2.17 -8.20
N LEU A 63 9.05 -0.91 -7.97
CA LEU A 63 8.45 -0.04 -8.97
C LEU A 63 9.22 1.27 -9.14
N MET A 64 9.50 1.98 -8.06
CA MET A 64 10.07 3.34 -8.13
C MET A 64 11.54 3.32 -8.53
N TRP A 65 12.39 2.61 -7.81
CA TRP A 65 13.82 2.58 -8.09
C TRP A 65 14.15 2.10 -9.53
N PRO A 66 13.53 1.03 -10.05
CA PRO A 66 13.74 0.63 -11.45
C PRO A 66 13.25 1.66 -12.47
N GLY A 67 12.21 2.44 -12.13
CA GLY A 67 11.64 3.47 -13.00
C GLY A 67 12.41 4.78 -13.05
N LEU A 68 13.31 5.04 -12.09
CA LEU A 68 14.12 6.25 -12.07
C LEU A 68 15.11 6.28 -13.24
N ALA A 69 15.33 7.47 -13.79
CA ALA A 69 16.39 7.68 -14.77
C ALA A 69 17.80 7.52 -14.12
N ASP A 70 18.82 7.23 -14.91
CA ASP A 70 20.19 7.03 -14.40
C ASP A 70 20.73 8.24 -13.63
N HIS A 71 20.45 9.45 -14.11
CA HIS A 71 20.89 10.67 -13.45
C HIS A 71 20.21 10.89 -12.08
N GLU A 72 18.93 10.48 -11.94
CA GLU A 72 18.20 10.56 -10.67
C GLU A 72 18.76 9.57 -9.66
N ARG A 73 19.00 8.30 -10.07
CA ARG A 73 19.66 7.29 -9.21
C ARG A 73 21.04 7.78 -8.76
N GLN A 74 21.83 8.34 -9.69
CA GLN A 74 23.16 8.88 -9.36
C GLN A 74 23.09 10.06 -8.40
N ALA A 75 22.11 10.97 -8.55
CA ALA A 75 21.88 12.07 -7.62
C ALA A 75 21.53 11.54 -6.21
N ILE A 76 20.62 10.57 -6.11
CA ILE A 76 20.28 9.94 -4.82
C ILE A 76 21.51 9.31 -4.17
N LEU A 77 22.32 8.57 -4.93
CA LEU A 77 23.50 7.89 -4.39
C LEU A 77 24.62 8.84 -4.00
N ARG A 78 24.89 9.90 -4.79
CA ARG A 78 25.97 10.85 -4.58
C ARG A 78 25.59 11.94 -3.60
N ASP A 79 24.43 12.59 -3.85
CA ASP A 79 24.03 13.83 -3.16
C ASP A 79 23.03 13.55 -2.02
N GLY A 80 22.51 12.32 -1.95
CA GLY A 80 21.56 11.89 -0.93
C GLY A 80 20.08 12.14 -1.26
N GLU A 81 19.78 12.90 -2.30
CA GLU A 81 18.40 13.18 -2.73
C GLU A 81 18.34 13.58 -4.22
N THR A 82 17.16 13.49 -4.78
CA THR A 82 16.81 14.07 -6.08
C THR A 82 15.40 14.67 -6.02
N ILE A 83 15.11 15.59 -6.93
CA ILE A 83 13.78 16.15 -7.14
C ILE A 83 13.21 15.47 -8.38
N VAL A 84 12.07 14.84 -8.24
CA VAL A 84 11.30 14.30 -9.37
C VAL A 84 10.18 15.26 -9.67
N VAL A 85 10.09 15.66 -10.94
CA VAL A 85 9.01 16.50 -11.45
C VAL A 85 7.99 15.58 -12.12
N GLU A 86 6.79 15.56 -11.62
CA GLU A 86 5.72 14.73 -12.17
C GLU A 86 4.52 15.61 -12.56
N ASP A 87 4.14 15.55 -13.83
CA ASP A 87 3.02 16.31 -14.36
C ASP A 87 1.72 15.97 -13.60
N GLY A 88 1.14 17.00 -12.99
CA GLY A 88 -0.14 16.90 -12.27
C GLY A 88 -0.05 16.50 -10.78
N LEU A 89 1.12 16.09 -10.28
CA LEU A 89 1.35 15.81 -8.85
C LEU A 89 2.28 16.82 -8.17
N GLY A 90 2.99 17.62 -8.97
CA GLY A 90 3.99 18.58 -8.51
C GLY A 90 5.32 17.93 -8.16
N ASP A 91 6.30 18.75 -7.80
CA ASP A 91 7.65 18.31 -7.50
C ASP A 91 7.69 17.61 -6.13
N TYR A 92 8.36 16.46 -6.07
CA TYR A 92 8.61 15.79 -4.80
C TYR A 92 10.07 15.34 -4.67
N VAL A 93 10.53 15.26 -3.42
CA VAL A 93 11.91 14.93 -3.12
C VAL A 93 11.99 13.44 -2.77
N LEU A 94 12.85 12.72 -3.49
CA LEU A 94 13.25 11.35 -3.15
C LEU A 94 14.58 11.38 -2.45
N THR A 95 14.66 10.71 -1.30
CA THR A 95 15.89 10.67 -0.50
C THR A 95 16.48 9.28 -0.46
N ARG A 96 17.81 9.18 -0.45
CA ARG A 96 18.53 7.91 -0.23
C ARG A 96 18.04 7.22 1.05
N ARG A 97 17.83 7.99 2.12
CA ARG A 97 17.30 7.47 3.39
C ARG A 97 15.97 6.75 3.23
N MET A 98 15.04 7.28 2.41
CA MET A 98 13.75 6.65 2.18
C MET A 98 13.92 5.26 1.54
N PHE A 99 14.80 5.12 0.54
CA PHE A 99 15.05 3.84 -0.11
C PHE A 99 15.79 2.85 0.80
N GLU A 100 16.83 3.32 1.52
CA GLU A 100 17.60 2.47 2.43
C GLU A 100 16.72 1.93 3.56
N GLU A 101 15.95 2.79 4.21
CA GLU A 101 15.08 2.42 5.33
C GLU A 101 13.89 1.56 4.88
N ALA A 102 13.33 1.80 3.69
CA ALA A 102 12.24 1.00 3.15
C ALA A 102 12.59 -0.49 3.00
N ARG A 103 13.87 -0.83 2.82
CA ARG A 103 14.33 -2.23 2.73
C ARG A 103 14.07 -3.05 3.98
N ASP A 104 14.00 -2.41 5.13
CA ASP A 104 13.68 -3.08 6.41
C ASP A 104 12.20 -3.48 6.49
N TRP A 105 11.37 -2.98 5.57
CA TRP A 105 9.90 -3.14 5.57
C TRP A 105 9.36 -3.90 4.36
N LEU A 106 10.21 -4.54 3.57
CA LEU A 106 9.78 -5.31 2.40
C LEU A 106 8.93 -6.52 2.83
N LEU A 107 7.85 -6.78 2.10
CA LEU A 107 6.86 -7.79 2.42
C LEU A 107 6.78 -8.92 1.39
N LEU A 108 7.01 -8.62 0.11
CA LEU A 108 6.76 -9.58 -0.97
C LEU A 108 7.79 -10.71 -1.08
N GLY A 109 8.85 -10.63 -0.29
CA GLY A 109 9.91 -11.65 -0.23
C GLY A 109 9.54 -12.94 0.52
N ALA A 110 8.44 -12.95 1.30
CA ALA A 110 8.02 -14.06 2.15
C ALA A 110 6.48 -14.18 2.21
N PRO A 111 5.94 -15.31 2.67
CA PRO A 111 4.50 -15.42 2.97
C PRO A 111 4.04 -14.41 4.02
N LEU A 112 2.85 -13.87 3.84
CA LEU A 112 2.19 -12.91 4.73
C LEU A 112 1.00 -13.58 5.42
N PRO A 113 1.13 -14.09 6.63
CA PRO A 113 0.06 -14.79 7.35
C PRO A 113 -0.92 -13.80 7.98
N ILE A 114 -1.75 -13.18 7.15
CA ILE A 114 -2.80 -12.23 7.56
C ILE A 114 -4.12 -13.00 7.68
N ALA A 115 -4.59 -13.22 8.91
CA ALA A 115 -5.81 -14.00 9.18
C ALA A 115 -7.10 -13.20 8.89
N ALA A 116 -7.05 -11.87 9.01
CA ALA A 116 -8.20 -11.01 8.72
C ALA A 116 -8.54 -11.04 7.21
N PRO A 117 -9.82 -10.91 6.83
CA PRO A 117 -10.22 -10.80 5.42
C PRO A 117 -9.54 -9.62 4.72
N VAL A 118 -9.04 -9.86 3.50
CA VAL A 118 -8.39 -8.83 2.67
C VAL A 118 -9.16 -8.68 1.36
N HIS A 119 -9.62 -7.47 1.06
CA HIS A 119 -10.25 -7.16 -0.21
C HIS A 119 -9.43 -6.13 -0.98
N ILE A 120 -8.94 -6.50 -2.15
CA ILE A 120 -8.12 -5.67 -3.03
C ILE A 120 -8.95 -5.23 -4.22
N LEU A 121 -9.06 -3.92 -4.43
CA LEU A 121 -9.59 -3.31 -5.65
C LEU A 121 -8.42 -2.81 -6.49
N GLN A 122 -8.28 -3.33 -7.72
CA GLN A 122 -7.15 -3.02 -8.57
C GLN A 122 -7.60 -2.59 -9.97
N GLY A 123 -7.21 -1.40 -10.37
CA GLY A 123 -7.42 -0.91 -11.72
C GLY A 123 -6.53 -1.64 -12.74
N ARG A 124 -7.12 -2.14 -13.83
CA ARG A 124 -6.35 -2.78 -14.90
C ARG A 124 -5.58 -1.80 -15.77
N ALA A 125 -6.04 -0.57 -15.85
CA ALA A 125 -5.39 0.52 -16.57
C ALA A 125 -4.48 1.38 -15.67
N ASP A 126 -4.21 0.93 -14.43
CA ASP A 126 -3.26 1.60 -13.54
C ASP A 126 -1.85 1.55 -14.13
N ALA A 127 -1.32 2.72 -14.51
CA ALA A 127 0.01 2.87 -15.07
C ALA A 127 1.10 3.04 -13.98
N VAL A 128 0.70 3.31 -12.74
CA VAL A 128 1.61 3.53 -11.59
C VAL A 128 1.90 2.23 -10.88
N VAL A 129 0.84 1.49 -10.53
CA VAL A 129 0.94 0.16 -9.89
C VAL A 129 0.30 -0.87 -10.81
N PRO A 130 1.08 -1.57 -11.62
CA PRO A 130 0.54 -2.58 -12.54
C PRO A 130 -0.24 -3.66 -11.79
N TRP A 131 -1.38 -4.11 -12.32
CA TRP A 131 -2.24 -5.11 -11.69
C TRP A 131 -1.52 -6.41 -11.31
N ARG A 132 -0.43 -6.74 -12.02
CA ARG A 132 0.44 -7.89 -11.69
C ARG A 132 1.11 -7.75 -10.33
N HIS A 133 1.32 -6.52 -9.85
CA HIS A 133 1.86 -6.26 -8.52
C HIS A 133 0.85 -6.66 -7.43
N ALA A 134 -0.43 -6.35 -7.62
CA ALA A 134 -1.49 -6.83 -6.74
C ALA A 134 -1.67 -8.36 -6.80
N ALA A 135 -1.52 -8.97 -7.98
CA ALA A 135 -1.54 -10.42 -8.11
C ALA A 135 -0.37 -11.08 -7.35
N ALA A 136 0.84 -10.51 -7.42
CA ALA A 136 1.99 -10.98 -6.65
C ALA A 136 1.75 -10.85 -5.13
N LEU A 137 1.08 -9.79 -4.68
CA LEU A 137 0.66 -9.65 -3.28
C LEU A 137 -0.30 -10.79 -2.88
N VAL A 138 -1.31 -11.09 -3.69
CA VAL A 138 -2.27 -12.19 -3.42
C VAL A 138 -1.55 -13.52 -3.23
N GLU A 139 -0.53 -13.82 -4.02
CA GLU A 139 0.29 -15.04 -3.86
C GLU A 139 1.04 -15.12 -2.53
N ARG A 140 1.27 -13.99 -1.87
CA ARG A 140 1.95 -13.92 -0.56
C ARG A 140 0.99 -13.98 0.61
N LEU A 141 -0.26 -13.54 0.42
CA LEU A 141 -1.27 -13.55 1.48
C LEU A 141 -1.67 -14.99 1.81
N THR A 142 -1.47 -15.37 3.07
CA THR A 142 -1.83 -16.69 3.59
C THR A 142 -2.59 -16.54 4.91
N GLY A 143 -3.61 -17.36 5.14
CA GLY A 143 -4.29 -17.46 6.43
C GLY A 143 -5.68 -16.86 6.50
N GLY A 144 -6.06 -15.90 5.65
CA GLY A 144 -7.39 -15.28 5.61
C GLY A 144 -8.11 -15.48 4.28
N ASP A 145 -9.33 -14.97 4.21
CA ASP A 145 -10.08 -14.85 2.95
C ASP A 145 -9.51 -13.66 2.15
N VAL A 146 -9.07 -13.92 0.91
CA VAL A 146 -8.46 -12.90 0.04
C VAL A 146 -9.29 -12.77 -1.23
N ARG A 147 -9.77 -11.56 -1.48
CA ARG A 147 -10.47 -11.20 -2.71
C ARG A 147 -9.70 -10.14 -3.50
N LEU A 148 -9.53 -10.38 -4.79
CA LEU A 148 -8.98 -9.42 -5.75
C LEU A 148 -10.01 -9.12 -6.83
N ASP A 149 -10.48 -7.90 -6.90
CA ASP A 149 -11.35 -7.40 -7.97
C ASP A 149 -10.50 -6.58 -8.96
N LEU A 150 -10.38 -7.08 -10.19
CA LEU A 150 -9.72 -6.36 -11.28
C LEU A 150 -10.76 -5.52 -12.02
N ILE A 151 -10.61 -4.18 -11.97
CA ILE A 151 -11.54 -3.22 -12.53
C ILE A 151 -11.07 -2.83 -13.93
N GLU A 152 -11.79 -3.27 -14.94
CA GLU A 152 -11.47 -2.95 -16.34
C GLU A 152 -11.57 -1.44 -16.57
N GLY A 153 -10.57 -0.83 -17.20
CA GLY A 153 -10.49 0.63 -17.39
C GLY A 153 -10.17 1.44 -16.14
N GLY A 154 -10.12 0.82 -14.94
CA GLY A 154 -9.78 1.49 -13.69
C GLY A 154 -8.36 2.04 -13.68
N ASP A 155 -8.21 3.31 -13.31
CA ASP A 155 -6.93 4.01 -13.17
C ASP A 155 -6.31 3.85 -11.77
N HIS A 156 -5.20 4.57 -11.51
CA HIS A 156 -4.50 4.53 -10.21
C HIS A 156 -5.34 5.08 -9.05
N ARG A 157 -6.31 5.95 -9.29
CA ARG A 157 -7.09 6.61 -8.24
C ARG A 157 -8.32 5.80 -7.84
N LEU A 158 -8.93 5.08 -8.78
CA LEU A 158 -10.22 4.39 -8.59
C LEU A 158 -11.21 5.28 -7.84
N SER A 159 -11.48 6.46 -8.40
CA SER A 159 -12.24 7.53 -7.74
C SER A 159 -13.54 7.90 -8.45
N THR A 160 -13.96 7.12 -9.43
CA THR A 160 -15.30 7.29 -10.02
C THR A 160 -16.37 6.93 -8.98
N PRO A 161 -17.61 7.40 -9.13
CA PRO A 161 -18.71 7.01 -8.22
C PRO A 161 -18.83 5.49 -8.06
N ASP A 162 -18.73 4.74 -9.15
CA ASP A 162 -18.82 3.28 -9.15
C ASP A 162 -17.65 2.63 -8.41
N ASP A 163 -16.43 3.18 -8.52
CA ASP A 163 -15.26 2.69 -7.80
C ASP A 163 -15.40 2.92 -6.29
N LEU A 164 -15.91 4.09 -5.89
CA LEU A 164 -16.16 4.41 -4.50
C LEU A 164 -17.26 3.54 -3.90
N GLU A 165 -18.31 3.24 -4.66
CA GLU A 165 -19.37 2.30 -4.25
C GLU A 165 -18.82 0.91 -3.99
N ARG A 166 -17.96 0.37 -4.90
CA ARG A 166 -17.25 -0.91 -4.69
C ARG A 166 -16.41 -0.92 -3.41
N LEU A 167 -15.71 0.18 -3.13
CA LEU A 167 -14.91 0.30 -1.91
C LEU A 167 -15.80 0.29 -0.66
N ILE A 168 -16.89 1.05 -0.67
CA ILE A 168 -17.87 1.08 0.42
C ILE A 168 -18.45 -0.32 0.66
N GLU A 169 -18.88 -1.00 -0.38
CA GLU A 169 -19.41 -2.37 -0.30
C GLU A 169 -18.38 -3.36 0.28
N ALA A 170 -17.10 -3.23 -0.12
CA ALA A 170 -16.03 -4.06 0.40
C ALA A 170 -15.86 -3.88 1.92
N VAL A 171 -15.82 -2.63 2.37
CA VAL A 171 -15.68 -2.28 3.80
C VAL A 171 -16.91 -2.74 4.60
N GLU A 172 -18.13 -2.49 4.10
CA GLU A 172 -19.38 -2.88 4.77
C GLU A 172 -19.49 -4.41 4.92
N ARG A 173 -19.08 -5.18 3.93
CA ARG A 173 -19.05 -6.65 4.00
C ARG A 173 -18.16 -7.13 5.16
N MET A 174 -16.96 -6.58 5.26
CA MET A 174 -16.04 -6.91 6.35
C MET A 174 -16.54 -6.43 7.70
N ARG A 175 -17.18 -5.24 7.74
CA ARG A 175 -17.78 -4.70 8.96
C ARG A 175 -18.84 -5.63 9.53
N VAL A 176 -19.73 -6.13 8.68
CA VAL A 176 -20.78 -7.10 9.09
C VAL A 176 -20.16 -8.39 9.66
N GLN A 177 -19.07 -8.88 9.08
CA GLN A 177 -18.39 -10.08 9.55
C GLN A 177 -17.63 -9.89 10.87
N ALA A 178 -17.00 -8.72 11.04
CA ALA A 178 -16.12 -8.46 12.19
C ALA A 178 -16.86 -8.00 13.45
N PHE A 179 -18.06 -7.40 13.31
CA PHE A 179 -18.74 -6.71 14.41
C PHE A 179 -20.15 -7.23 14.71
N ASN A 180 -20.56 -8.36 14.12
CA ASN A 180 -21.76 -9.15 14.47
C ASN A 180 -21.34 -10.42 15.20
#